data_0af4ea326440f11c99524eec9a73578c
#
_entry.id   0af4ea326440f11c99524eec9a73578c
#
_cell.length_a   1.000
_cell.length_b   1.000
_cell.length_c   1.000
_cell.angle_alpha   90.00
_cell.angle_beta   90.00
_cell.angle_gamma   90.00
#
_symmetry.space_group_name_H-M   'P 1'
#
loop_
_entity.id
_entity.type
_entity.pdbx_description
1 polymer ?
#
loop_
_entity_poly.entity_id
_entity_poly.type
_entity_poly.pdbx_seq_one_letter_code
_entity_poly.pdbx_strand_id
1 'polypeptide(L)'
;MKKSKKILITVAVILVAVGMICGFCGIYSLGFNFNEISTSDFVTHTYTVEDDFTNIIIEDAASNINFYKSNDDKCRVLCDEREKVTHTVVNENNTLTVRVKDERNWFERINIGFFVSDMRVSVYLPKNKYDSLNAASMSGDIDVANEFTFDNAKVGSISGECKSRCKTRT
;
A
#
# COMPACT_ATOMS: atom_id res chain seq x y z
N MET A 1 -17.59 -49.40 2.55
CA MET A 1 -17.12 -48.18 3.28
C MET A 1 -17.54 -48.32 4.73
N LYS A 2 -16.57 -48.16 5.66
CA LYS A 2 -16.87 -48.25 7.13
C LYS A 2 -17.88 -47.16 7.51
N LYS A 3 -18.82 -47.49 8.43
CA LYS A 3 -19.92 -46.56 8.88
C LYS A 3 -19.39 -45.16 9.26
N SER A 4 -18.23 -45.10 9.89
CA SER A 4 -17.56 -43.84 10.28
C SER A 4 -17.21 -42.93 9.08
N LYS A 5 -16.83 -43.48 7.92
CA LYS A 5 -16.55 -42.64 6.73
C LYS A 5 -17.80 -42.04 6.14
N LYS A 6 -18.94 -42.75 6.18
CA LYS A 6 -20.22 -42.21 5.73
C LYS A 6 -20.69 -41.06 6.63
N ILE A 7 -20.57 -41.22 7.94
CA ILE A 7 -20.93 -40.16 8.92
C ILE A 7 -20.06 -38.93 8.69
N LEU A 8 -18.73 -39.10 8.52
CA LEU A 8 -17.82 -37.98 8.30
C LEU A 8 -18.15 -37.19 7.02
N ILE A 9 -18.47 -37.91 5.92
CA ILE A 9 -18.84 -37.28 4.64
C ILE A 9 -20.19 -36.54 4.80
N THR A 10 -21.16 -37.14 5.50
CA THR A 10 -22.46 -36.49 5.73
C THR A 10 -22.31 -35.20 6.53
N VAL A 11 -21.50 -35.21 7.59
CA VAL A 11 -21.21 -34.00 8.40
C VAL A 11 -20.52 -32.93 7.55
N ALA A 12 -19.53 -33.30 6.74
CA ALA A 12 -18.83 -32.36 5.88
C ALA A 12 -19.79 -31.69 4.86
N VAL A 13 -20.66 -32.47 4.24
CA VAL A 13 -21.67 -31.94 3.29
C VAL A 13 -22.65 -30.99 4.00
N ILE A 14 -23.11 -31.31 5.21
CA ILE A 14 -23.97 -30.42 5.99
C ILE A 14 -23.26 -29.11 6.31
N LEU A 15 -22.01 -29.16 6.74
CA LEU A 15 -21.22 -27.94 7.05
C LEU A 15 -21.01 -27.04 5.81
N VAL A 16 -20.74 -27.64 4.66
CA VAL A 16 -20.63 -26.90 3.38
C VAL A 16 -21.97 -26.26 3.01
N ALA A 17 -23.08 -27.00 3.14
CA ALA A 17 -24.41 -26.47 2.84
C ALA A 17 -24.80 -25.32 3.77
N VAL A 18 -24.54 -25.44 5.07
CA VAL A 18 -24.78 -24.36 6.05
C VAL A 18 -23.89 -23.15 5.72
N GLY A 19 -22.60 -23.35 5.41
CA GLY A 19 -21.69 -22.27 5.03
C GLY A 19 -22.15 -21.52 3.78
N MET A 20 -22.65 -22.22 2.76
CA MET A 20 -23.22 -21.59 1.58
C MET A 20 -24.49 -20.78 1.91
N ILE A 21 -25.40 -21.32 2.71
CA ILE A 21 -26.63 -20.60 3.11
C ILE A 21 -26.27 -19.33 3.88
N CYS A 22 -25.35 -19.41 4.86
CA CYS A 22 -24.87 -18.23 5.60
C CYS A 22 -24.20 -17.20 4.69
N GLY A 23 -23.39 -17.65 3.73
CA GLY A 23 -22.77 -16.80 2.73
C GLY A 23 -23.79 -16.07 1.86
N PHE A 24 -24.78 -16.80 1.34
CA PHE A 24 -25.86 -16.18 0.54
C PHE A 24 -26.73 -15.23 1.37
N CYS A 25 -27.07 -15.57 2.61
CA CYS A 25 -27.80 -14.67 3.51
C CYS A 25 -26.99 -13.39 3.81
N GLY A 26 -25.68 -13.51 4.02
CA GLY A 26 -24.78 -12.37 4.19
C GLY A 26 -24.78 -11.44 2.98
N ILE A 27 -24.58 -11.98 1.79
CA ILE A 27 -24.60 -11.21 0.54
C ILE A 27 -25.98 -10.57 0.30
N TYR A 28 -27.06 -11.30 0.56
CA TYR A 28 -28.42 -10.78 0.41
C TYR A 28 -28.71 -9.64 1.40
N SER A 29 -28.26 -9.75 2.64
CA SER A 29 -28.41 -8.69 3.67
C SER A 29 -27.66 -7.42 3.31
N LEU A 30 -26.55 -7.53 2.57
CA LEU A 30 -25.78 -6.39 2.05
C LEU A 30 -26.40 -5.79 0.77
N GLY A 31 -27.57 -6.29 0.32
CA GLY A 31 -28.29 -5.78 -0.84
C GLY A 31 -27.52 -5.87 -2.15
N PHE A 32 -26.51 -6.77 -2.26
CA PHE A 32 -25.55 -6.84 -3.37
C PHE A 32 -24.79 -5.52 -3.64
N ASN A 33 -24.77 -4.60 -2.66
CA ASN A 33 -24.12 -3.32 -2.80
C ASN A 33 -22.64 -3.43 -2.41
N PHE A 34 -21.85 -4.02 -3.30
CA PHE A 34 -20.40 -4.17 -3.10
C PHE A 34 -19.68 -2.81 -3.01
N ASN A 35 -20.30 -1.73 -3.48
CA ASN A 35 -19.74 -0.39 -3.36
C ASN A 35 -19.65 0.10 -1.90
N GLU A 36 -20.58 -0.28 -1.02
CA GLU A 36 -20.49 0.05 0.41
C GLU A 36 -19.38 -0.69 1.13
N ILE A 37 -18.96 -1.83 0.59
CA ILE A 37 -17.85 -2.61 1.12
C ILE A 37 -16.50 -2.03 0.67
N SER A 38 -16.47 -1.34 -0.48
CA SER A 38 -15.26 -0.76 -1.09
C SER A 38 -15.09 0.74 -0.82
N THR A 39 -16.03 1.41 -0.18
CA THR A 39 -15.93 2.82 0.19
C THR A 39 -15.05 2.99 1.42
N SER A 40 -13.78 2.85 1.23
CA SER A 40 -12.84 3.47 2.14
C SER A 40 -12.53 4.86 1.59
N ASP A 41 -13.27 5.85 2.09
CA ASP A 41 -12.95 7.24 1.84
C ASP A 41 -11.51 7.49 2.30
N PHE A 42 -10.65 7.91 1.38
CA PHE A 42 -9.33 8.42 1.70
C PHE A 42 -9.27 9.91 1.35
N VAL A 43 -8.46 10.63 2.08
CA VAL A 43 -8.18 12.04 1.84
C VAL A 43 -6.72 12.14 1.42
N THR A 44 -6.46 12.82 0.31
CA THR A 44 -5.08 13.05 -0.12
C THR A 44 -4.49 14.23 0.66
N HIS A 45 -3.49 13.95 1.47
CA HIS A 45 -2.70 14.95 2.17
C HIS A 45 -1.43 15.28 1.39
N THR A 46 -1.10 16.58 1.31
CA THR A 46 0.10 17.08 0.63
C THR A 46 1.10 17.59 1.66
N TYR A 47 2.28 17.00 1.68
CA TYR A 47 3.41 17.40 2.49
C TYR A 47 4.44 18.12 1.61
N THR A 48 4.74 19.38 1.90
CA THR A 48 5.78 20.14 1.21
C THR A 48 7.06 20.09 2.03
N VAL A 49 8.16 19.71 1.38
CA VAL A 49 9.48 19.63 1.99
C VAL A 49 10.31 20.78 1.42
N GLU A 50 10.71 21.71 2.26
CA GLU A 50 11.43 22.93 1.86
C GLU A 50 12.95 22.77 1.90
N ASP A 51 13.44 21.93 2.82
CA ASP A 51 14.88 21.71 2.99
C ASP A 51 15.45 20.71 1.99
N ASP A 52 16.70 20.92 1.60
CA ASP A 52 17.44 20.01 0.71
C ASP A 52 17.70 18.66 1.38
N PHE A 53 17.67 17.62 0.57
CA PHE A 53 18.05 16.25 0.94
C PHE A 53 18.67 15.53 -0.26
N THR A 54 19.47 14.51 0.01
CA THR A 54 20.07 13.65 -1.03
C THR A 54 19.71 12.18 -0.84
N ASN A 55 19.17 11.82 0.33
CA ASN A 55 18.75 10.45 0.64
C ASN A 55 17.23 10.37 0.78
N ILE A 56 16.66 9.26 0.32
CA ILE A 56 15.21 9.03 0.33
C ILE A 56 14.92 7.65 0.92
N ILE A 57 14.07 7.61 1.94
CA ILE A 57 13.57 6.38 2.56
C ILE A 57 12.04 6.42 2.53
N ILE A 58 11.42 5.43 1.89
CA ILE A 58 9.97 5.27 1.88
C ILE A 58 9.62 3.85 2.33
N GLU A 59 8.84 3.76 3.38
CA GLU A 59 8.36 2.50 3.94
C GLU A 59 6.83 2.55 4.05
N ASP A 60 6.16 1.75 3.22
CA ASP A 60 4.70 1.66 3.20
C ASP A 60 4.25 0.20 3.30
N ALA A 61 3.00 -0.01 3.72
CA ALA A 61 2.46 -1.35 3.86
C ALA A 61 1.65 -1.79 2.62
N ALA A 62 0.88 -0.89 2.01
CA ALA A 62 -0.09 -1.29 1.00
C ALA A 62 -0.26 -0.29 -0.15
N SER A 63 0.27 0.94 -0.03
CA SER A 63 0.10 1.97 -1.05
C SER A 63 1.02 1.74 -2.25
N ASN A 64 0.55 2.13 -3.42
CA ASN A 64 1.38 2.23 -4.61
C ASN A 64 2.27 3.45 -4.51
N ILE A 65 3.58 3.28 -4.64
CA ILE A 65 4.59 4.33 -4.50
C ILE A 65 5.04 4.77 -5.90
N ASN A 66 4.83 6.05 -6.22
CA ASN A 66 5.16 6.59 -7.53
C ASN A 66 6.08 7.80 -7.39
N PHE A 67 7.14 7.84 -8.18
CA PHE A 67 8.07 8.96 -8.23
C PHE A 67 7.90 9.75 -9.51
N TYR A 68 7.70 11.06 -9.35
CA TYR A 68 7.51 12.00 -10.45
C TYR A 68 8.50 13.15 -10.37
N LYS A 69 8.89 13.69 -11.52
CA LYS A 69 9.63 14.95 -11.59
C LYS A 69 8.70 16.09 -11.18
N SER A 70 9.16 16.93 -10.26
CA SER A 70 8.46 18.17 -9.93
C SER A 70 8.59 19.19 -11.06
N ASN A 71 7.53 19.94 -11.31
CA ASN A 71 7.53 21.03 -12.31
C ASN A 71 8.08 22.34 -11.73
N ASP A 72 8.26 22.40 -10.43
CA ASP A 72 8.85 23.49 -9.68
C ASP A 72 9.99 22.95 -8.81
N ASP A 73 10.79 23.82 -8.24
CA ASP A 73 11.96 23.42 -7.41
C ASP A 73 11.56 22.94 -6.00
N LYS A 74 10.31 22.49 -5.80
CA LYS A 74 9.81 22.03 -4.51
C LYS A 74 9.60 20.52 -4.49
N CYS A 75 10.00 19.90 -3.39
CA CYS A 75 9.63 18.52 -3.11
C CYS A 75 8.23 18.47 -2.49
N ARG A 76 7.37 17.60 -3.02
CA ARG A 76 6.04 17.33 -2.45
C ARG A 76 5.81 15.84 -2.37
N VAL A 77 5.21 15.43 -1.26
CA VAL A 77 4.75 14.06 -1.06
C VAL A 77 3.24 14.11 -0.87
N LEU A 78 2.52 13.46 -1.76
CA LEU A 78 1.07 13.31 -1.68
C LEU A 78 0.77 11.90 -1.18
N CYS A 79 0.10 11.80 -0.04
CA CYS A 79 -0.28 10.53 0.57
C CYS A 79 -1.81 10.43 0.65
N ASP A 80 -2.34 9.34 0.13
CA ASP A 80 -3.75 8.99 0.34
C ASP A 80 -3.87 8.38 1.74
N GLU A 81 -4.64 9.01 2.62
CA GLU A 81 -4.72 8.69 4.05
C GLU A 81 -6.15 8.41 4.48
N ARG A 82 -6.29 7.63 5.54
CA ARG A 82 -7.56 7.33 6.20
C ARG A 82 -7.47 7.73 7.67
N GLU A 83 -8.61 7.79 8.36
CA GLU A 83 -8.70 8.20 9.76
C GLU A 83 -7.64 7.58 10.69
N LYS A 84 -7.31 6.29 10.47
CA LYS A 84 -6.36 5.55 11.31
C LYS A 84 -5.10 5.07 10.58
N VAL A 85 -4.93 5.45 9.32
CA VAL A 85 -3.77 5.11 8.49
C VAL A 85 -3.26 6.38 7.86
N THR A 86 -2.25 6.95 8.47
CA THR A 86 -1.64 8.24 8.09
C THR A 86 -0.17 8.04 7.73
N HIS A 87 0.46 9.09 7.22
CA HIS A 87 1.88 9.07 6.92
C HIS A 87 2.63 10.11 7.74
N THR A 88 3.85 9.79 8.08
CA THR A 88 4.81 10.73 8.65
C THR A 88 5.84 11.05 7.58
N VAL A 89 5.96 12.33 7.24
CA VAL A 89 6.94 12.84 6.27
C VAL A 89 7.89 13.77 7.00
N VAL A 90 9.15 13.36 7.10
CA VAL A 90 10.18 14.07 7.85
C VAL A 90 11.44 14.21 6.99
N ASN A 91 12.05 15.39 7.00
CA ASN A 91 13.36 15.61 6.42
C ASN A 91 14.36 15.92 7.53
N GLU A 92 15.21 14.96 7.86
CA GLU A 92 16.23 15.08 8.89
C GLU A 92 17.56 14.47 8.41
N ASN A 93 18.66 15.06 8.81
CA ASN A 93 19.99 14.56 8.49
C ASN A 93 20.19 14.30 6.98
N ASN A 94 19.75 15.22 6.13
CA ASN A 94 19.83 15.11 4.67
C ASN A 94 19.06 13.91 4.09
N THR A 95 18.01 13.45 4.81
CA THR A 95 17.23 12.27 4.46
C THR A 95 15.74 12.58 4.53
N LEU A 96 15.06 12.47 3.39
CA LEU A 96 13.60 12.46 3.34
C LEU A 96 13.10 11.07 3.75
N THR A 97 12.34 11.00 4.82
CA THR A 97 11.73 9.76 5.31
C THR A 97 10.20 9.85 5.25
N VAL A 98 9.59 8.89 4.57
CA VAL A 98 8.14 8.73 4.50
C VAL A 98 7.78 7.37 5.09
N ARG A 99 6.94 7.36 6.13
CA ARG A 99 6.52 6.12 6.80
C ARG A 99 5.03 6.12 7.06
N VAL A 100 4.39 5.00 6.80
CA VAL A 100 2.99 4.78 7.18
C VAL A 100 2.89 4.58 8.71
N LYS A 101 1.88 5.21 9.30
CA LYS A 101 1.47 5.03 10.70
C LYS A 101 0.10 4.38 10.71
N ASP A 102 0.03 3.13 11.13
CA ASP A 102 -1.20 2.35 11.20
C ASP A 102 -1.65 2.17 12.65
N GLU A 103 -2.63 2.96 13.06
CA GLU A 103 -3.22 2.96 14.41
C GLU A 103 -4.45 2.03 14.54
N ARG A 104 -4.73 1.22 13.53
CA ARG A 104 -5.85 0.28 13.56
C ARG A 104 -5.63 -0.85 14.56
N ASN A 105 -6.70 -1.25 15.24
CA ASN A 105 -6.71 -2.44 16.08
C ASN A 105 -6.55 -3.71 15.23
N TRP A 106 -6.09 -4.81 15.85
CA TRP A 106 -5.87 -6.07 15.12
C TRP A 106 -7.15 -6.61 14.43
N PHE A 107 -8.33 -6.43 15.03
CA PHE A 107 -9.62 -6.78 14.42
C PHE A 107 -9.92 -5.93 13.17
N GLU A 108 -9.61 -4.66 13.19
CA GLU A 108 -9.77 -3.76 12.04
C GLU A 108 -8.82 -4.12 10.89
N ARG A 109 -7.63 -4.62 11.22
CA ARG A 109 -6.66 -5.10 10.23
C ARG A 109 -7.12 -6.38 9.53
N ILE A 110 -7.78 -7.29 10.24
CA ILE A 110 -8.30 -8.55 9.68
C ILE A 110 -9.50 -8.29 8.77
N ASN A 111 -10.40 -7.40 9.15
CA ASN A 111 -11.62 -7.10 8.39
C ASN A 111 -11.35 -6.43 7.02
N ILE A 112 -10.19 -5.82 6.83
CA ILE A 112 -9.84 -5.10 5.60
C ILE A 112 -9.00 -5.97 4.64
N GLY A 113 -8.67 -7.18 5.02
CA GLY A 113 -7.78 -8.06 4.25
C GLY A 113 -8.30 -8.47 2.86
N PHE A 114 -9.52 -8.10 2.47
CA PHE A 114 -10.08 -8.38 1.15
C PHE A 114 -10.24 -7.15 0.24
N PHE A 115 -9.95 -5.94 0.73
CA PHE A 115 -10.12 -4.72 -0.06
C PHE A 115 -8.77 -4.13 -0.41
N VAL A 116 -8.35 -4.43 -1.63
CA VAL A 116 -7.22 -3.76 -2.28
C VAL A 116 -7.57 -2.27 -2.31
N SER A 117 -6.91 -1.49 -1.48
CA SER A 117 -7.07 -0.05 -1.56
C SER A 117 -6.10 0.47 -2.61
N ASP A 118 -6.63 1.20 -3.58
CA ASP A 118 -5.83 1.95 -4.56
C ASP A 118 -5.14 3.18 -3.93
N MET A 119 -4.77 3.10 -2.65
CA MET A 119 -4.03 4.17 -1.96
C MET A 119 -2.67 4.41 -2.62
N ARG A 120 -2.28 5.65 -2.69
CA ARG A 120 -1.05 6.06 -3.38
C ARG A 120 -0.21 6.97 -2.51
N VAL A 121 1.10 6.79 -2.64
CA VAL A 121 2.13 7.72 -2.20
C VAL A 121 2.82 8.26 -3.45
N SER A 122 2.60 9.52 -3.76
CA SER A 122 3.18 10.17 -4.94
C SER A 122 4.24 11.16 -4.51
N VAL A 123 5.49 10.92 -4.91
CA VAL A 123 6.65 11.70 -4.51
C VAL A 123 7.13 12.53 -5.69
N TYR A 124 6.99 13.85 -5.59
CA TYR A 124 7.46 14.80 -6.57
C TYR A 124 8.82 15.36 -6.18
N LEU A 125 9.83 15.04 -6.97
CA LEU A 125 11.22 15.36 -6.68
C LEU A 125 11.73 16.49 -7.58
N PRO A 126 12.34 17.58 -7.03
CA PRO A 126 12.83 18.70 -7.82
C PRO A 126 14.13 18.39 -8.58
N LYS A 127 15.00 17.57 -8.01
CA LYS A 127 16.29 17.20 -8.60
C LYS A 127 16.19 15.88 -9.38
N ASN A 128 17.09 15.65 -10.30
CA ASN A 128 17.16 14.37 -11.04
C ASN A 128 18.23 13.43 -10.44
N LYS A 129 19.06 13.93 -9.53
CA LYS A 129 20.16 13.17 -8.93
C LYS A 129 20.08 13.17 -7.41
N TYR A 130 20.19 11.98 -6.83
CA TYR A 130 20.20 11.72 -5.38
C TYR A 130 21.25 10.69 -5.04
N ASP A 131 21.72 10.69 -3.78
CA ASP A 131 22.74 9.74 -3.30
C ASP A 131 22.10 8.36 -3.10
N SER A 132 20.96 8.28 -2.40
CA SER A 132 20.33 6.99 -2.16
C SER A 132 18.80 7.01 -2.23
N LEU A 133 18.24 5.89 -2.69
CA LEU A 133 16.84 5.57 -2.62
C LEU A 133 16.65 4.22 -1.92
N ASN A 134 15.86 4.18 -0.86
CA ASN A 134 15.36 2.94 -0.27
C ASN A 134 13.84 3.00 -0.21
N ALA A 135 13.17 2.33 -1.15
CA ALA A 135 11.71 2.29 -1.22
C ALA A 135 11.23 0.87 -1.02
N ALA A 136 10.41 0.64 -0.01
CA ALA A 136 9.87 -0.66 0.36
C ALA A 136 8.36 -0.61 0.55
N SER A 137 7.65 -1.58 -0.02
CA SER A 137 6.23 -1.84 0.21
C SER A 137 5.99 -3.31 0.55
N MET A 138 4.92 -3.62 1.29
CA MET A 138 4.53 -5.02 1.48
C MET A 138 3.64 -5.52 0.34
N SER A 139 2.72 -4.70 -0.17
CA SER A 139 1.74 -5.13 -1.19
C SER A 139 1.56 -4.16 -2.34
N GLY A 140 2.01 -2.92 -2.22
CA GLY A 140 1.88 -1.90 -3.27
C GLY A 140 2.93 -2.04 -4.35
N ASP A 141 2.61 -1.52 -5.53
CA ASP A 141 3.55 -1.39 -6.64
C ASP A 141 4.48 -0.20 -6.41
N ILE A 142 5.70 -0.28 -6.94
CA ILE A 142 6.66 0.82 -6.87
C ILE A 142 7.12 1.16 -8.28
N ASP A 143 6.85 2.40 -8.71
CA ASP A 143 7.31 2.91 -10.01
C ASP A 143 8.26 4.10 -9.83
N VAL A 144 9.50 3.91 -10.31
CA VAL A 144 10.53 4.95 -10.30
C VAL A 144 10.85 5.33 -11.74
N ALA A 145 10.55 6.57 -12.12
CA ALA A 145 10.76 7.06 -13.47
C ALA A 145 12.25 7.05 -13.89
N ASN A 146 12.49 6.92 -15.19
CA ASN A 146 13.84 6.80 -15.77
C ASN A 146 14.66 8.10 -15.76
N GLU A 147 14.04 9.21 -15.41
CA GLU A 147 14.69 10.54 -15.33
C GLU A 147 15.50 10.75 -14.06
N PHE A 148 15.36 9.85 -13.08
CA PHE A 148 16.12 9.91 -11.84
C PHE A 148 17.39 9.07 -11.91
N THR A 149 18.43 9.57 -11.23
CA THR A 149 19.72 8.89 -11.05
C THR A 149 20.03 8.82 -9.57
N PHE A 150 20.33 7.63 -9.09
CA PHE A 150 20.75 7.38 -7.71
C PHE A 150 22.16 6.78 -7.70
N ASP A 151 23.00 7.18 -6.74
CA ASP A 151 24.28 6.49 -6.55
C ASP A 151 24.03 5.09 -5.96
N ASN A 152 22.99 4.95 -5.12
CA ASN A 152 22.50 3.67 -4.60
C ASN A 152 20.97 3.60 -4.67
N ALA A 153 20.40 2.55 -5.24
CA ALA A 153 18.95 2.36 -5.26
C ALA A 153 18.59 0.95 -4.78
N LYS A 154 17.73 0.87 -3.76
CA LYS A 154 17.11 -0.35 -3.28
C LYS A 154 15.60 -0.17 -3.31
N VAL A 155 14.96 -0.91 -4.21
CA VAL A 155 13.49 -0.86 -4.40
C VAL A 155 12.95 -2.27 -4.28
N GLY A 156 11.95 -2.50 -3.46
CA GLY A 156 11.39 -3.81 -3.26
C GLY A 156 9.96 -3.80 -2.75
N SER A 157 9.14 -4.71 -3.29
CA SER A 157 7.81 -5.04 -2.78
C SER A 157 7.74 -6.54 -2.53
N ILE A 158 6.98 -6.96 -1.51
CA ILE A 158 6.81 -8.39 -1.21
C ILE A 158 5.78 -9.02 -2.15
N SER A 159 4.69 -8.31 -2.45
CA SER A 159 3.59 -8.84 -3.29
C SER A 159 3.25 -7.94 -4.49
N GLY A 160 3.83 -6.74 -4.59
CA GLY A 160 3.63 -5.82 -5.69
C GLY A 160 4.70 -5.91 -6.77
N GLU A 161 4.47 -5.22 -7.88
CA GLU A 161 5.43 -5.08 -8.98
C GLU A 161 6.38 -3.90 -8.73
N CYS A 162 7.67 -4.09 -9.01
CA CYS A 162 8.66 -3.03 -8.95
C CYS A 162 9.13 -2.65 -10.35
N LYS A 163 8.75 -1.46 -10.80
CA LYS A 163 9.20 -0.87 -12.07
C LYS A 163 10.26 0.20 -11.81
N SER A 164 11.47 -0.24 -11.48
CA SER A 164 12.59 0.67 -11.29
C SER A 164 13.33 0.86 -12.62
N ARG A 165 13.10 1.98 -13.27
CA ARG A 165 13.79 2.39 -14.51
C ARG A 165 14.88 3.42 -14.25
N CYS A 166 15.15 3.73 -12.99
CA CYS A 166 16.19 4.68 -12.61
C CYS A 166 17.60 4.20 -12.99
N LYS A 167 18.48 5.14 -13.24
CA LYS A 167 19.90 4.85 -13.49
C LYS A 167 20.64 4.75 -12.15
N THR A 168 21.30 3.63 -11.92
CA THR A 168 22.27 3.48 -10.83
C THR A 168 23.67 3.76 -11.35
N ARG A 169 24.44 4.55 -10.62
CA ARG A 169 25.84 4.81 -10.96
C ARG A 169 26.67 3.63 -10.48
N THR A 170 27.25 2.91 -11.42
CA THR A 170 28.30 1.89 -11.17
C THR A 170 29.61 2.56 -10.88
#